data_0a98e57b02373c39d08ec3bd3458b7d0
#
_entry.id   0a98e57b02373c39d08ec3bd3458b7d0
#
_cell.length_a   1.000
_cell.length_b   1.000
_cell.length_c   1.000
_cell.angle_alpha   90.00
_cell.angle_beta   90.00
_cell.angle_gamma   90.00
#
_symmetry.space_group_name_H-M   'P 1'
#
loop_
_entity.id
_entity.type
_entity.pdbx_description
1 polymer ?
#
loop_
_entity_poly.entity_id
_entity_poly.type
_entity_poly.pdbx_seq_one_letter_code
_entity_poly.pdbx_strand_id
1 'polypeptide(L)'
;MSAKIYFFDSGDLCLDFANTAAWHASENPEEKLTGYEDVITWGEEGGLITPDAASRLRRLALEDPETALKTFQAAHSFREALYRVFSNRYTNQPIEEEDLAVVNTAVQNAMLHLQLKPMADKFGWDWTPGYENPDFILWCVARSAAELLTSDQAARVRVCEDDRGCGYLFIDQSKNHSRRWCSMDSCGNRAKARRHYSRSQAD
;
A
#
# COMPACT_ATOMS: atom_id res chain seq x y z
N MET A 1 2.55 -24.32 1.03
CA MET A 1 1.94 -23.00 0.82
C MET A 1 2.73 -22.33 -0.30
N SER A 2 2.06 -21.77 -1.33
CA SER A 2 2.75 -20.97 -2.35
C SER A 2 3.30 -19.71 -1.69
N ALA A 3 4.54 -19.31 -2.00
CA ALA A 3 5.10 -18.06 -1.50
C ALA A 3 4.23 -16.90 -2.02
N LYS A 4 3.80 -16.01 -1.12
CA LYS A 4 3.11 -14.79 -1.49
C LYS A 4 4.13 -13.85 -2.13
N ILE A 5 3.79 -13.28 -3.27
CA ILE A 5 4.66 -12.35 -3.98
C ILE A 5 4.12 -10.94 -3.76
N TYR A 6 4.92 -10.08 -3.15
CA TYR A 6 4.64 -8.66 -3.03
C TYR A 6 5.36 -7.87 -4.14
N PHE A 7 4.77 -6.77 -4.55
CA PHE A 7 5.35 -5.87 -5.55
C PHE A 7 5.59 -4.51 -4.89
N PHE A 8 6.76 -3.93 -5.16
CA PHE A 8 7.18 -2.61 -4.67
C PHE A 8 7.52 -1.73 -5.88
N ASP A 9 6.54 -1.57 -6.79
CA ASP A 9 6.71 -0.91 -8.09
C ASP A 9 5.62 0.14 -8.39
N SER A 10 4.77 0.45 -7.41
CA SER A 10 3.71 1.46 -7.55
C SER A 10 4.26 2.90 -7.61
N GLY A 11 5.47 3.10 -7.09
CA GLY A 11 6.15 4.38 -7.00
C GLY A 11 6.06 5.06 -5.63
N ASP A 12 5.33 4.48 -4.67
CA ASP A 12 5.27 4.93 -3.28
C ASP A 12 4.90 3.80 -2.33
N LEU A 13 5.50 3.80 -1.13
CA LEU A 13 5.34 2.75 -0.13
C LEU A 13 3.87 2.53 0.27
N CYS A 14 3.11 3.62 0.46
CA CYS A 14 1.72 3.50 0.88
C CYS A 14 0.82 2.90 -0.22
N LEU A 15 1.16 3.10 -1.50
CA LEU A 15 0.47 2.47 -2.62
C LEU A 15 0.85 0.99 -2.74
N ASP A 16 2.13 0.62 -2.51
CA ASP A 16 2.55 -0.78 -2.46
C ASP A 16 1.82 -1.54 -1.36
N PHE A 17 1.61 -0.89 -0.20
CA PHE A 17 0.80 -1.45 0.88
C PHE A 17 -0.68 -1.60 0.49
N ALA A 18 -1.28 -0.58 -0.11
CA ALA A 18 -2.66 -0.64 -0.60
C ALA A 18 -2.87 -1.76 -1.63
N ASN A 19 -1.84 -2.08 -2.42
CA ASN A 19 -1.84 -3.13 -3.43
C ASN A 19 -1.60 -4.55 -2.87
N THR A 20 -1.52 -4.75 -1.56
CA THR A 20 -1.43 -6.09 -0.95
C THR A 20 -2.73 -6.90 -1.06
N ALA A 21 -3.83 -6.29 -1.49
CA ALA A 21 -4.95 -6.99 -2.10
C ALA A 21 -4.81 -6.94 -3.64
N ALA A 22 -4.54 -8.08 -4.28
CA ALA A 22 -4.46 -8.12 -5.74
C ALA A 22 -5.86 -8.23 -6.36
N TRP A 23 -6.03 -7.72 -7.58
CA TRP A 23 -7.33 -7.66 -8.25
C TRP A 23 -8.38 -6.92 -7.41
N HIS A 24 -7.98 -5.87 -6.76
CA HIS A 24 -8.75 -5.17 -5.74
C HIS A 24 -10.10 -4.64 -6.24
N ALA A 25 -10.20 -4.26 -7.51
CA ALA A 25 -11.44 -3.79 -8.13
C ALA A 25 -12.28 -4.92 -8.76
N SER A 26 -11.93 -6.21 -8.57
CA SER A 26 -12.69 -7.36 -9.05
C SER A 26 -13.74 -7.79 -8.03
N GLU A 27 -14.66 -8.68 -8.48
CA GLU A 27 -15.64 -9.32 -7.58
C GLU A 27 -14.99 -10.23 -6.53
N ASN A 28 -13.78 -10.73 -6.80
CA ASN A 28 -13.05 -11.65 -5.95
C ASN A 28 -11.60 -11.19 -5.80
N PRO A 29 -11.31 -10.20 -4.96
CA PRO A 29 -9.94 -9.77 -4.68
C PRO A 29 -9.11 -10.89 -4.06
N GLU A 30 -7.83 -10.95 -4.40
CA GLU A 30 -6.88 -11.88 -3.80
C GLU A 30 -6.19 -11.22 -2.61
N GLU A 31 -6.56 -11.65 -1.40
CA GLU A 31 -5.98 -11.15 -0.15
C GLU A 31 -4.60 -11.76 0.08
N LYS A 32 -3.59 -10.90 0.24
CA LYS A 32 -2.22 -11.33 0.55
C LYS A 32 -1.86 -11.14 2.03
N LEU A 33 -2.54 -10.26 2.74
CA LEU A 33 -2.35 -10.07 4.18
C LEU A 33 -3.42 -10.86 4.94
N THR A 34 -3.13 -12.08 5.35
CA THR A 34 -4.07 -12.97 6.05
C THR A 34 -3.82 -13.05 7.56
N GLY A 35 -2.78 -12.39 8.05
CA GLY A 35 -2.40 -12.29 9.45
C GLY A 35 -1.20 -11.37 9.66
N TYR A 36 -0.83 -11.16 10.93
CA TYR A 36 0.27 -10.25 11.26
C TYR A 36 1.62 -10.72 10.71
N GLU A 37 1.83 -12.04 10.56
CA GLU A 37 3.03 -12.60 9.91
C GLU A 37 3.21 -12.09 8.48
N ASP A 38 2.10 -11.91 7.74
CA ASP A 38 2.17 -11.38 6.37
C ASP A 38 2.58 -9.91 6.36
N VAL A 39 2.14 -9.12 7.37
CA VAL A 39 2.55 -7.71 7.53
C VAL A 39 4.06 -7.64 7.83
N ILE A 40 4.57 -8.51 8.71
CA ILE A 40 6.02 -8.59 9.01
C ILE A 40 6.79 -8.96 7.74
N THR A 41 6.35 -10.00 7.03
CA THR A 41 7.00 -10.45 5.79
C THR A 41 7.01 -9.36 4.73
N TRP A 42 5.89 -8.66 4.54
CA TRP A 42 5.79 -7.52 3.62
C TRP A 42 6.77 -6.40 4.02
N GLY A 43 6.86 -6.06 5.31
CA GLY A 43 7.78 -5.04 5.79
C GLY A 43 9.26 -5.44 5.65
N GLU A 44 9.58 -6.71 5.81
CA GLU A 44 10.94 -7.26 5.60
C GLU A 44 11.31 -7.24 4.11
N GLU A 45 10.45 -7.73 3.22
CA GLU A 45 10.67 -7.72 1.77
C GLU A 45 10.74 -6.29 1.20
N GLY A 46 9.96 -5.35 1.76
CA GLY A 46 10.00 -3.93 1.42
C GLY A 46 11.18 -3.16 2.00
N GLY A 47 12.04 -3.82 2.78
CA GLY A 47 13.23 -3.20 3.38
C GLY A 47 12.93 -2.19 4.51
N LEU A 48 11.72 -2.21 5.08
CA LEU A 48 11.34 -1.34 6.21
C LEU A 48 11.97 -1.81 7.51
N ILE A 49 12.15 -3.12 7.64
CA ILE A 49 12.72 -3.77 8.81
C ILE A 49 13.81 -4.75 8.39
N THR A 50 14.78 -4.94 9.26
CA THR A 50 15.83 -5.95 9.05
C THR A 50 15.31 -7.34 9.39
N PRO A 51 15.97 -8.45 8.92
CA PRO A 51 15.63 -9.82 9.32
C PRO A 51 15.64 -10.04 10.84
N ASP A 52 16.56 -9.37 11.55
CA ASP A 52 16.61 -9.41 13.02
C ASP A 52 15.40 -8.75 13.66
N ALA A 53 14.96 -7.61 13.15
CA ALA A 53 13.75 -6.93 13.61
C ALA A 53 12.50 -7.75 13.30
N ALA A 54 12.40 -8.35 12.11
CA ALA A 54 11.33 -9.27 11.74
C ALA A 54 11.25 -10.47 12.70
N SER A 55 12.40 -11.06 13.04
CA SER A 55 12.48 -12.17 14.00
C SER A 55 12.01 -11.76 15.41
N ARG A 56 12.27 -10.51 15.83
CA ARG A 56 11.78 -9.98 17.12
C ARG A 56 10.28 -9.77 17.08
N LEU A 57 9.74 -9.16 16.02
CA LEU A 57 8.29 -8.96 15.87
C LEU A 57 7.53 -10.29 15.86
N ARG A 58 8.05 -11.32 15.17
CA ARG A 58 7.50 -12.68 15.18
C ARG A 58 7.44 -13.26 16.59
N ARG A 59 8.49 -13.06 17.38
CA ARG A 59 8.52 -13.50 18.77
C ARG A 59 7.50 -12.76 19.63
N LEU A 60 7.44 -11.43 19.53
CA LEU A 60 6.43 -10.61 20.21
C LEU A 60 5.01 -11.05 19.87
N ALA A 61 4.76 -11.38 18.61
CA ALA A 61 3.45 -11.89 18.17
C ALA A 61 3.08 -13.24 18.80
N LEU A 62 4.08 -14.10 19.12
CA LEU A 62 3.84 -15.35 19.86
C LEU A 62 3.62 -15.11 21.36
N GLU A 63 4.30 -14.11 21.93
CA GLU A 63 4.17 -13.73 23.35
C GLU A 63 2.88 -12.98 23.63
N ASP A 64 2.43 -12.14 22.70
CA ASP A 64 1.18 -11.38 22.78
C ASP A 64 0.35 -11.47 21.47
N PRO A 65 -0.38 -12.58 21.26
CA PRO A 65 -1.20 -12.79 20.08
C PRO A 65 -2.37 -11.79 19.96
N GLU A 66 -2.84 -11.24 21.08
CA GLU A 66 -3.93 -10.27 21.09
C GLU A 66 -3.48 -8.93 20.47
N THR A 67 -2.32 -8.43 20.87
CA THR A 67 -1.71 -7.24 20.26
C THR A 67 -1.39 -7.47 18.79
N ALA A 68 -0.83 -8.62 18.41
CA ALA A 68 -0.58 -8.98 17.02
C ALA A 68 -1.87 -8.96 16.17
N LEU A 69 -2.96 -9.49 16.70
CA LEU A 69 -4.27 -9.48 16.04
C LEU A 69 -4.79 -8.05 15.87
N LYS A 70 -4.70 -7.21 16.90
CA LYS A 70 -5.13 -5.80 16.86
C LYS A 70 -4.34 -5.02 15.80
N THR A 71 -3.01 -5.18 15.77
CA THR A 71 -2.15 -4.55 14.75
C THR A 71 -2.53 -5.02 13.35
N PHE A 72 -2.76 -6.30 13.15
CA PHE A 72 -3.21 -6.83 11.87
C PHE A 72 -4.56 -6.25 11.43
N GLN A 73 -5.54 -6.18 12.32
CA GLN A 73 -6.85 -5.58 12.03
C GLN A 73 -6.73 -4.09 11.67
N ALA A 74 -5.90 -3.35 12.40
CA ALA A 74 -5.60 -1.95 12.09
C ALA A 74 -4.92 -1.82 10.71
N ALA A 75 -3.96 -2.69 10.40
CA ALA A 75 -3.28 -2.74 9.11
C ALA A 75 -4.28 -2.96 7.96
N HIS A 76 -5.17 -3.94 8.11
CA HIS A 76 -6.18 -4.27 7.11
C HIS A 76 -7.15 -3.10 6.90
N SER A 77 -7.70 -2.54 7.99
CA SER A 77 -8.62 -1.40 7.92
C SER A 77 -7.96 -0.17 7.28
N PHE A 78 -6.72 0.12 7.64
CA PHE A 78 -5.96 1.23 7.09
C PHE A 78 -5.67 1.04 5.59
N ARG A 79 -5.29 -0.17 5.17
CA ARG A 79 -5.08 -0.50 3.76
C ARG A 79 -6.32 -0.24 2.92
N GLU A 80 -7.47 -0.74 3.37
CA GLU A 80 -8.74 -0.58 2.65
C GLU A 80 -9.17 0.90 2.56
N ALA A 81 -9.03 1.64 3.66
CA ALA A 81 -9.32 3.07 3.66
C ALA A 81 -8.40 3.83 2.69
N LEU A 82 -7.09 3.54 2.71
CA LEU A 82 -6.12 4.12 1.76
C LEU A 82 -6.50 3.83 0.31
N TYR A 83 -6.84 2.58 0.01
CA TYR A 83 -7.25 2.20 -1.35
C TYR A 83 -8.47 3.02 -1.80
N ARG A 84 -9.51 3.13 -0.96
CA ARG A 84 -10.72 3.90 -1.29
C ARG A 84 -10.44 5.39 -1.43
N VAL A 85 -9.61 5.97 -0.54
CA VAL A 85 -9.21 7.39 -0.63
C VAL A 85 -8.54 7.69 -1.98
N PHE A 86 -7.56 6.89 -2.40
CA PHE A 86 -6.87 7.11 -3.68
C PHE A 86 -7.77 6.80 -4.88
N SER A 87 -8.57 5.74 -4.83
CA SER A 87 -9.47 5.35 -5.91
C SER A 87 -10.56 6.40 -6.13
N ASN A 88 -11.18 6.89 -5.06
CA ASN A 88 -12.21 7.93 -5.13
C ASN A 88 -11.64 9.25 -5.65
N ARG A 89 -10.42 9.62 -5.19
CA ARG A 89 -9.71 10.78 -5.72
C ARG A 89 -9.46 10.65 -7.22
N TYR A 90 -9.01 9.48 -7.70
CA TYR A 90 -8.75 9.23 -9.12
C TYR A 90 -10.03 9.31 -9.95
N THR A 91 -11.13 8.72 -9.46
CA THR A 91 -12.43 8.72 -10.15
C THR A 91 -13.25 9.99 -9.91
N ASN A 92 -12.68 10.97 -9.19
CA ASN A 92 -13.35 12.22 -8.81
C ASN A 92 -14.66 11.98 -8.05
N GLN A 93 -14.68 10.95 -7.22
CA GLN A 93 -15.77 10.65 -6.29
C GLN A 93 -15.50 11.29 -4.91
N PRO A 94 -16.53 11.54 -4.11
CA PRO A 94 -16.37 11.98 -2.73
C PRO A 94 -15.49 11.01 -1.94
N ILE A 95 -14.66 11.55 -1.04
CA ILE A 95 -13.94 10.75 -0.05
C ILE A 95 -14.83 10.62 1.17
N GLU A 96 -15.10 9.38 1.58
CA GLU A 96 -15.93 9.10 2.74
C GLU A 96 -15.23 9.56 4.04
N GLU A 97 -16.00 10.15 4.96
CA GLU A 97 -15.46 10.65 6.22
C GLU A 97 -14.86 9.54 7.08
N GLU A 98 -15.47 8.36 7.05
CA GLU A 98 -14.99 7.17 7.78
C GLU A 98 -13.61 6.73 7.27
N ASP A 99 -13.38 6.72 5.96
CA ASP A 99 -12.08 6.36 5.39
C ASP A 99 -11.01 7.38 5.76
N LEU A 100 -11.36 8.66 5.68
CA LEU A 100 -10.45 9.72 6.08
C LEU A 100 -10.14 9.67 7.58
N ALA A 101 -11.11 9.32 8.43
CA ALA A 101 -10.90 9.15 9.87
C ALA A 101 -9.93 8.00 10.17
N VAL A 102 -10.04 6.86 9.46
CA VAL A 102 -9.10 5.74 9.60
C VAL A 102 -7.68 6.16 9.20
N VAL A 103 -7.54 6.84 8.06
CA VAL A 103 -6.23 7.34 7.59
C VAL A 103 -5.64 8.34 8.58
N ASN A 104 -6.43 9.30 9.06
CA ASN A 104 -5.98 10.30 10.04
C ASN A 104 -5.56 9.65 11.37
N THR A 105 -6.27 8.64 11.85
CA THR A 105 -5.91 7.89 13.05
C THR A 105 -4.55 7.23 12.90
N ALA A 106 -4.30 6.55 11.77
CA ALA A 106 -3.01 5.93 11.50
C ALA A 106 -1.87 6.95 11.41
N VAL A 107 -2.11 8.10 10.75
CA VAL A 107 -1.14 9.20 10.65
C VAL A 107 -0.85 9.82 12.02
N GLN A 108 -1.88 10.09 12.83
CA GLN A 108 -1.69 10.63 14.18
C GLN A 108 -0.86 9.68 15.05
N ASN A 109 -1.17 8.38 15.03
CA ASN A 109 -0.41 7.38 15.76
C ASN A 109 1.05 7.34 15.30
N ALA A 110 1.32 7.38 14.00
CA ALA A 110 2.67 7.41 13.48
C ALA A 110 3.43 8.67 13.95
N MET A 111 2.82 9.85 13.86
CA MET A 111 3.46 11.11 14.23
C MET A 111 3.80 11.21 15.72
N LEU A 112 3.08 10.52 16.60
CA LEU A 112 3.41 10.46 18.05
C LEU A 112 4.75 9.75 18.31
N HIS A 113 5.20 8.92 17.39
CA HIS A 113 6.43 8.11 17.51
C HIS A 113 7.59 8.64 16.65
N LEU A 114 7.36 9.73 15.92
CA LEU A 114 8.35 10.32 15.03
C LEU A 114 9.09 11.47 15.74
N GLN A 115 10.41 11.44 15.71
CA GLN A 115 11.26 12.47 16.32
C GLN A 115 12.39 12.90 15.40
N LEU A 116 12.94 14.09 15.65
CA LEU A 116 14.15 14.56 14.98
C LEU A 116 15.39 14.01 15.69
N LYS A 117 16.33 13.49 14.90
CA LYS A 117 17.62 13.00 15.35
C LYS A 117 18.75 13.72 14.64
N PRO A 118 19.78 14.22 15.35
CA PRO A 118 20.97 14.75 14.71
C PRO A 118 21.68 13.67 13.89
N MET A 119 22.05 14.00 12.66
CA MET A 119 22.93 13.23 11.79
C MET A 119 24.21 14.05 11.55
N ALA A 120 25.18 13.49 10.79
CA ALA A 120 26.47 14.15 10.60
C ALA A 120 26.36 15.62 10.13
N ASP A 121 25.52 15.89 9.12
CA ASP A 121 25.41 17.20 8.48
C ASP A 121 24.01 17.83 8.53
N LYS A 122 23.02 17.11 9.09
CA LYS A 122 21.61 17.56 9.13
C LYS A 122 20.83 16.82 10.21
N PHE A 123 19.57 17.20 10.37
CA PHE A 123 18.62 16.39 11.14
C PHE A 123 17.94 15.38 10.21
N GLY A 124 17.61 14.23 10.75
CA GLY A 124 16.79 13.21 10.12
C GLY A 124 15.62 12.81 11.00
N TRP A 125 14.68 12.13 10.42
CA TRP A 125 13.59 11.51 11.16
C TRP A 125 14.03 10.16 11.73
N ASP A 126 13.61 9.89 12.96
CA ASP A 126 13.83 8.63 13.66
C ASP A 126 12.55 8.21 14.39
N TRP A 127 12.40 6.93 14.65
CA TRP A 127 11.23 6.37 15.31
C TRP A 127 11.53 5.95 16.74
N THR A 128 10.61 6.24 17.69
CA THR A 128 10.76 5.88 19.10
C THR A 128 9.45 5.38 19.70
N PRO A 129 9.36 4.13 20.19
CA PRO A 129 10.35 3.07 19.98
C PRO A 129 10.42 2.67 18.51
N GLY A 130 11.54 2.10 18.05
CA GLY A 130 11.70 1.65 16.67
C GLY A 130 11.03 0.30 16.39
N TYR A 131 11.81 -0.62 15.84
CA TYR A 131 11.38 -1.97 15.41
C TYR A 131 10.82 -2.89 16.50
N GLU A 132 10.82 -2.47 17.77
CA GLU A 132 10.28 -3.23 18.89
C GLU A 132 8.77 -3.05 19.07
N ASN A 133 8.18 -2.10 18.35
CA ASN A 133 6.74 -1.88 18.40
C ASN A 133 6.05 -2.63 17.26
N PRO A 134 5.00 -3.42 17.55
CA PRO A 134 4.23 -4.13 16.52
C PRO A 134 3.68 -3.24 15.40
N ASP A 135 3.34 -1.98 15.71
CA ASP A 135 2.77 -1.05 14.74
C ASP A 135 3.81 -0.32 13.87
N PHE A 136 5.11 -0.60 14.06
CA PHE A 136 6.20 0.11 13.38
C PHE A 136 6.03 0.16 11.86
N ILE A 137 5.67 -0.97 11.23
CA ILE A 137 5.46 -1.07 9.78
C ILE A 137 4.30 -0.15 9.36
N LEU A 138 3.22 -0.11 10.14
CA LEU A 138 2.08 0.77 9.87
C LEU A 138 2.47 2.23 9.98
N TRP A 139 3.32 2.60 10.93
CA TRP A 139 3.81 3.98 11.06
C TRP A 139 4.59 4.43 9.81
N CYS A 140 5.44 3.55 9.27
CA CYS A 140 6.16 3.85 8.04
C CYS A 140 5.20 4.09 6.86
N VAL A 141 4.19 3.22 6.72
CA VAL A 141 3.16 3.34 5.67
C VAL A 141 2.30 4.59 5.88
N ALA A 142 1.88 4.88 7.11
CA ALA A 142 1.04 6.03 7.42
C ALA A 142 1.78 7.36 7.15
N ARG A 143 3.07 7.43 7.46
CA ARG A 143 3.89 8.58 7.11
C ARG A 143 4.01 8.76 5.60
N SER A 144 4.31 7.68 4.85
CA SER A 144 4.34 7.68 3.38
C SER A 144 3.01 8.17 2.81
N ALA A 145 1.88 7.71 3.35
CA ALA A 145 0.55 8.14 2.93
C ALA A 145 0.32 9.64 3.17
N ALA A 146 0.71 10.17 4.33
CA ALA A 146 0.60 11.58 4.63
C ALA A 146 1.47 12.43 3.68
N GLU A 147 2.71 12.02 3.43
CA GLU A 147 3.62 12.70 2.50
C GLU A 147 3.08 12.69 1.07
N LEU A 148 2.57 11.55 0.58
CA LEU A 148 2.01 11.45 -0.76
C LEU A 148 0.72 12.26 -0.90
N LEU A 149 -0.25 12.11 0.02
CA LEU A 149 -1.55 12.78 -0.05
C LEU A 149 -1.44 14.31 -0.01
N THR A 150 -0.41 14.85 0.66
CA THR A 150 -0.17 16.29 0.77
C THR A 150 0.76 16.84 -0.32
N SER A 151 1.28 15.98 -1.19
CA SER A 151 2.19 16.38 -2.28
C SER A 151 1.45 16.57 -3.62
N ASP A 152 2.11 17.25 -4.56
CA ASP A 152 1.65 17.36 -5.95
C ASP A 152 1.58 15.99 -6.67
N GLN A 153 2.31 14.99 -6.18
CA GLN A 153 2.30 13.65 -6.76
C GLN A 153 0.97 12.93 -6.54
N ALA A 154 0.19 13.31 -5.52
CA ALA A 154 -1.15 12.75 -5.32
C ALA A 154 -2.05 12.91 -6.56
N ALA A 155 -1.86 13.97 -7.35
CA ALA A 155 -2.59 14.18 -8.60
C ALA A 155 -2.17 13.22 -9.73
N ARG A 156 -1.03 12.51 -9.57
CA ARG A 156 -0.49 11.54 -10.53
C ARG A 156 -0.82 10.10 -10.17
N VAL A 157 -1.43 9.86 -9.03
CA VAL A 157 -1.88 8.51 -8.67
C VAL A 157 -2.99 8.09 -9.61
N ARG A 158 -2.89 6.87 -10.12
CA ARG A 158 -3.82 6.24 -11.06
C ARG A 158 -4.28 4.89 -10.53
N VAL A 159 -5.46 4.49 -10.96
CA VAL A 159 -5.97 3.13 -10.78
C VAL A 159 -5.85 2.38 -12.11
N CYS A 160 -5.37 1.16 -12.11
CA CYS A 160 -5.25 0.36 -13.31
C CYS A 160 -6.64 0.07 -13.91
N GLU A 161 -6.84 0.48 -15.19
CA GLU A 161 -8.09 0.35 -15.92
C GLU A 161 -8.24 -1.00 -16.64
N ASP A 162 -7.64 -2.09 -16.15
CA ASP A 162 -7.93 -3.44 -16.69
C ASP A 162 -9.36 -3.80 -16.31
N ASP A 163 -10.21 -4.02 -17.31
CA ASP A 163 -11.64 -4.30 -17.20
C ASP A 163 -11.99 -5.62 -16.44
N ARG A 164 -10.99 -6.40 -16.09
CA ARG A 164 -11.14 -7.57 -15.21
C ARG A 164 -11.00 -7.22 -13.73
N GLY A 165 -10.88 -5.91 -13.39
CA GLY A 165 -10.82 -5.46 -12.02
C GLY A 165 -9.42 -5.51 -11.39
N CYS A 166 -8.36 -5.27 -12.15
CA CYS A 166 -7.01 -5.21 -11.58
C CYS A 166 -6.93 -4.22 -10.41
N GLY A 167 -7.37 -2.97 -10.62
CA GLY A 167 -7.47 -1.97 -9.56
C GLY A 167 -6.14 -1.52 -8.94
N TYR A 168 -4.98 -1.95 -9.45
CA TYR A 168 -3.67 -1.62 -8.90
C TYR A 168 -3.43 -0.10 -8.91
N LEU A 169 -3.04 0.44 -7.76
CA LEU A 169 -2.68 1.86 -7.61
C LEU A 169 -1.23 2.09 -8.03
N PHE A 170 -0.95 3.15 -8.77
CA PHE A 170 0.40 3.49 -9.18
C PHE A 170 0.56 5.00 -9.44
N ILE A 171 1.78 5.52 -9.32
CA ILE A 171 2.11 6.89 -9.74
C ILE A 171 2.44 6.88 -11.22
N ASP A 172 1.71 7.68 -12.00
CA ASP A 172 2.00 7.87 -13.42
C ASP A 172 3.20 8.81 -13.61
N GLN A 173 4.37 8.23 -13.84
CA GLN A 173 5.62 8.92 -14.13
C GLN A 173 5.84 9.17 -15.63
N SER A 174 4.87 8.83 -16.49
CA SER A 174 5.00 9.06 -17.93
C SER A 174 4.99 10.56 -18.27
N LYS A 175 5.66 10.92 -19.37
CA LYS A 175 5.81 12.32 -19.79
C LYS A 175 4.47 13.05 -19.97
N ASN A 176 3.43 12.36 -20.44
CA ASN A 176 2.12 12.94 -20.76
C ASN A 176 1.05 12.62 -19.70
N HIS A 177 1.41 11.96 -18.59
CA HIS A 177 0.48 11.55 -17.52
C HIS A 177 -0.77 10.84 -18.04
N SER A 178 -0.60 9.94 -19.01
CA SER A 178 -1.69 9.25 -19.73
C SER A 178 -1.64 7.72 -19.58
N ARG A 179 -0.85 7.21 -18.65
CA ARG A 179 -0.75 5.77 -18.39
C ARG A 179 -2.05 5.27 -17.76
N ARG A 180 -2.65 4.26 -18.40
CA ARG A 180 -3.93 3.66 -18.00
C ARG A 180 -3.78 2.32 -17.28
N TRP A 181 -2.65 1.65 -17.43
CA TRP A 181 -2.41 0.31 -16.90
C TRP A 181 -1.18 0.29 -16.01
N CYS A 182 -1.24 -0.47 -14.94
CA CYS A 182 -0.12 -0.65 -14.01
C CYS A 182 1.12 -1.24 -14.69
N SER A 183 0.95 -2.04 -15.75
CA SER A 183 2.02 -2.59 -16.57
C SER A 183 1.54 -2.77 -18.02
N MET A 184 2.40 -2.39 -18.98
CA MET A 184 2.12 -2.66 -20.40
C MET A 184 2.27 -4.13 -20.73
N ASP A 185 3.21 -4.84 -20.09
CA ASP A 185 3.50 -6.26 -20.36
C ASP A 185 2.42 -7.20 -19.82
N SER A 186 1.62 -6.74 -18.87
CA SER A 186 0.52 -7.48 -18.30
C SER A 186 -0.85 -6.89 -18.69
N CYS A 187 -1.36 -5.92 -17.97
CA CYS A 187 -2.70 -5.36 -18.19
C CYS A 187 -2.84 -4.66 -19.55
N GLY A 188 -1.81 -3.95 -20.01
CA GLY A 188 -1.81 -3.30 -21.31
C GLY A 188 -1.88 -4.27 -22.48
N ASN A 189 -1.08 -5.34 -22.47
CA ASN A 189 -1.12 -6.37 -23.54
C ASN A 189 -2.45 -7.12 -23.54
N ARG A 190 -3.00 -7.42 -22.37
CA ARG A 190 -4.34 -8.03 -22.27
C ARG A 190 -5.42 -7.13 -22.88
N ALA A 191 -5.40 -5.84 -22.58
CA ALA A 191 -6.34 -4.88 -23.15
C ALA A 191 -6.21 -4.74 -24.68
N LYS A 192 -4.97 -4.83 -25.22
CA LYS A 192 -4.72 -4.86 -26.67
C LYS A 192 -5.26 -6.12 -27.32
N ALA A 193 -5.00 -7.29 -26.73
CA ALA A 193 -5.47 -8.58 -27.25
C ALA A 193 -7.00 -8.59 -27.32
N ARG A 194 -7.70 -8.18 -26.27
CA ARG A 194 -9.18 -8.11 -26.29
C ARG A 194 -9.71 -7.19 -27.39
N ARG A 195 -9.15 -6.00 -27.55
CA ARG A 195 -9.57 -5.10 -28.64
C ARG A 195 -9.38 -5.71 -30.01
N HIS A 196 -8.33 -6.50 -30.21
CA HIS A 196 -8.11 -7.22 -31.47
C HIS A 196 -9.18 -8.28 -31.70
N TYR A 197 -9.47 -9.11 -30.69
CA TYR A 197 -10.52 -10.15 -30.80
C TYR A 197 -11.92 -9.57 -31.05
N SER A 198 -12.28 -8.48 -30.35
CA SER A 198 -13.60 -7.85 -30.56
C SER A 198 -13.79 -7.26 -31.97
N ARG A 199 -12.71 -6.77 -32.59
CA ARG A 199 -12.76 -6.31 -33.99
C ARG A 199 -12.90 -7.44 -34.98
N SER A 200 -12.19 -8.55 -34.77
CA SER A 200 -12.26 -9.72 -35.65
C SER A 200 -13.59 -10.52 -35.56
N GLN A 201 -14.46 -10.23 -34.60
CA GLN A 201 -15.79 -10.83 -34.48
C GLN A 201 -16.90 -9.89 -35.04
N ALA A 202 -16.58 -8.66 -35.36
CA ALA A 202 -17.49 -7.66 -35.89
C ALA A 202 -17.41 -7.53 -37.42
N ASP A 203 -16.41 -8.15 -38.03
CA ASP A 203 -16.22 -8.33 -39.48
C ASP A 203 -16.70 -9.70 -39.91
#